data_5eac916a1d42e0f6de7a0956a44ae9fd
#
_entry.id   5eac916a1d42e0f6de7a0956a44ae9fd
#
_cell.length_a   1.000
_cell.length_b   1.000
_cell.length_c   1.000
_cell.angle_alpha   90.00
_cell.angle_beta   90.00
_cell.angle_gamma   90.00
#
_symmetry.space_group_name_H-M   'P 1'
#
loop_
_entity.id
_entity.type
_entity.pdbx_description
1 polymer ?
#
loop_
_entity_poly.entity_id
_entity_poly.type
_entity_poly.pdbx_seq_one_letter_code
_entity_poly.pdbx_strand_id
1 'polypeptide(L)'
;MQFVTHLGQSDVTLQTKSKILIVEDHTPTRLAMSRLIRQAGADVVTARDGEEALGYLLTQRFDILLTDLRMPVMDGFQLVDQCMKLPQSHRPPRIIAISGEYEAGALRGQPVQFMAKPFELNTLLDMIGGKPN
;
A
#
# COMPACT_ATOMS: atom_id res chain seq x y z
N MET A 1 4.68 -0.99 23.63
CA MET A 1 5.59 -0.71 23.16
C MET A 1 5.92 0.56 23.18
N GLN A 2 6.53 1.03 22.90
CA GLN A 2 6.79 2.11 22.93
C GLN A 2 7.47 2.61 22.00
N PHE A 3 7.48 3.50 21.63
CA PHE A 3 8.10 3.92 20.72
C PHE A 3 8.71 5.10 21.07
N VAL A 4 9.29 5.62 20.38
CA VAL A 4 9.92 6.52 20.69
C VAL A 4 10.00 7.58 20.13
N THR A 5 10.14 8.43 20.47
CA THR A 5 10.17 9.46 19.97
C THR A 5 11.38 10.03 19.84
N HIS A 6 11.85 10.56 19.12
CA HIS A 6 12.89 11.00 18.96
C HIS A 6 13.20 12.10 18.65
N LEU A 7 13.36 12.48 18.85
CA LEU A 7 14.12 13.27 19.05
C LEU A 7 14.54 13.98 17.92
N GLY A 8 13.92 14.83 17.44
CA GLY A 8 14.31 15.61 16.37
C GLY A 8 14.15 14.98 15.07
N GLN A 9 13.66 13.82 15.05
CA GLN A 9 13.48 13.21 13.85
C GLN A 9 12.11 12.97 13.67
N SER A 10 11.70 12.82 12.52
CA SER A 10 10.42 12.45 12.23
C SER A 10 10.28 11.05 12.45
N ASP A 11 9.87 10.65 13.50
CA ASP A 11 9.81 9.29 13.78
C ASP A 11 8.43 8.80 13.72
N VAL A 12 7.88 8.73 12.54
CA VAL A 12 6.60 8.09 12.37
C VAL A 12 6.80 6.60 12.55
N THR A 13 6.21 6.07 13.58
CA THR A 13 6.31 4.64 13.88
C THR A 13 4.92 4.07 13.87
N LEU A 14 4.75 2.93 13.24
CA LEU A 14 3.46 2.28 13.20
C LEU A 14 3.17 1.60 14.52
N GLN A 15 1.95 1.79 15.02
CA GLN A 15 1.56 1.31 16.33
C GLN A 15 1.59 -0.20 16.42
N THR A 16 1.10 -0.84 15.39
CA THR A 16 1.10 -2.29 15.34
C THR A 16 1.84 -2.70 14.11
N LYS A 17 2.41 -3.88 14.14
CA LYS A 17 3.12 -4.37 13.01
C LYS A 17 2.12 -4.79 11.94
N SER A 18 2.02 -4.00 10.92
CA SER A 18 1.15 -4.29 9.79
C SER A 18 1.92 -5.01 8.72
N LYS A 19 1.27 -5.92 8.03
CA LYS A 19 1.86 -6.57 6.87
C LYS A 19 1.31 -5.90 5.62
N ILE A 20 2.20 -5.35 4.82
CA ILE A 20 1.85 -4.49 3.70
C ILE A 20 2.42 -5.05 2.41
N LEU A 21 1.57 -5.16 1.39
CA LEU A 21 2.00 -5.52 0.05
C LEU A 21 2.10 -4.24 -0.76
N ILE A 22 3.31 -3.93 -1.21
CA ILE A 22 3.58 -2.74 -2.03
C ILE A 22 3.72 -3.18 -3.48
N VAL A 23 2.91 -2.59 -4.36
CA VAL A 23 2.92 -2.92 -5.77
C VAL A 23 3.31 -1.68 -6.56
N GLU A 24 4.48 -1.71 -7.17
CA GLU A 24 5.04 -0.57 -7.87
C GLU A 24 6.03 -1.09 -8.92
N ASP A 25 5.86 -0.71 -10.18
CA ASP A 25 6.71 -1.23 -11.25
C ASP A 25 8.05 -0.51 -11.34
N HIS A 26 8.14 0.75 -10.89
CA HIS A 26 9.38 1.50 -10.96
C HIS A 26 10.30 1.08 -9.81
N THR A 27 11.36 0.39 -10.14
CA THR A 27 12.22 -0.24 -9.15
C THR A 27 12.76 0.72 -8.09
N PRO A 28 13.33 1.89 -8.45
CA PRO A 28 13.83 2.78 -7.42
C PRO A 28 12.74 3.24 -6.45
N THR A 29 11.54 3.52 -6.96
CA THR A 29 10.42 3.93 -6.13
C THR A 29 9.99 2.80 -5.21
N ARG A 30 9.89 1.59 -5.77
CA ARG A 30 9.49 0.42 -5.00
C ARG A 30 10.45 0.17 -3.85
N LEU A 31 11.75 0.26 -4.12
CA LEU A 31 12.76 0.02 -3.09
C LEU A 31 12.74 1.11 -2.03
N ALA A 32 12.59 2.37 -2.44
CA ALA A 32 12.54 3.47 -1.49
C ALA A 32 11.33 3.35 -0.57
N MET A 33 10.16 3.07 -1.13
CA MET A 33 8.95 2.91 -0.33
C MET A 33 9.10 1.76 0.64
N SER A 34 9.63 0.64 0.15
CA SER A 34 9.81 -0.54 0.97
C SER A 34 10.71 -0.26 2.16
N ARG A 35 11.85 0.40 1.90
CA ARG A 35 12.79 0.70 2.97
C ARG A 35 12.16 1.57 4.03
N LEU A 36 11.49 2.61 3.62
CA LEU A 36 10.96 3.59 4.56
C LEU A 36 9.78 3.04 5.36
N ILE A 37 8.97 2.23 4.72
CA ILE A 37 7.83 1.62 5.42
C ILE A 37 8.31 0.55 6.38
N ARG A 38 9.35 -0.21 6.02
CA ARG A 38 9.96 -1.15 6.95
C ARG A 38 10.58 -0.44 8.14
N GLN A 39 11.22 0.69 7.91
CA GLN A 39 11.81 1.46 9.00
C GLN A 39 10.76 1.96 9.97
N ALA A 40 9.55 2.17 9.50
CA ALA A 40 8.44 2.59 10.35
C ALA A 40 7.84 1.43 11.15
N GLY A 41 8.28 0.21 10.89
CA GLY A 41 7.85 -0.93 11.70
C GLY A 41 6.98 -1.96 11.00
N ALA A 42 6.67 -1.76 9.73
CA ALA A 42 5.82 -2.69 9.01
C ALA A 42 6.59 -3.89 8.48
N ASP A 43 5.86 -4.95 8.24
CA ASP A 43 6.35 -6.12 7.54
C ASP A 43 5.97 -5.94 6.08
N VAL A 44 6.93 -5.93 5.18
CA VAL A 44 6.68 -5.52 3.79
C VAL A 44 7.04 -6.62 2.81
N VAL A 45 6.12 -6.87 1.87
CA VAL A 45 6.39 -7.68 0.69
C VAL A 45 6.19 -6.76 -0.50
N THR A 46 7.01 -6.87 -1.52
CA THR A 46 6.90 -6.02 -2.70
C THR A 46 6.58 -6.84 -3.94
N ALA A 47 5.87 -6.22 -4.86
CA ALA A 47 5.57 -6.80 -6.16
C ALA A 47 5.76 -5.72 -7.22
N ARG A 48 6.16 -6.12 -8.42
CA ARG A 48 6.44 -5.17 -9.49
C ARG A 48 5.27 -4.98 -10.44
N ASP A 49 4.24 -5.80 -10.32
CA ASP A 49 3.02 -5.62 -11.11
C ASP A 49 1.87 -6.33 -10.42
N GLY A 50 0.68 -6.14 -10.97
CA GLY A 50 -0.52 -6.70 -10.36
C GLY A 50 -0.58 -8.22 -10.40
N GLU A 51 0.03 -8.82 -11.41
CA GLU A 51 0.01 -10.27 -11.50
C GLU A 51 0.83 -10.90 -10.38
N GLU A 52 2.02 -10.38 -10.15
CA GLU A 52 2.86 -10.84 -9.05
C GLU A 52 2.16 -10.60 -7.71
N ALA A 53 1.54 -9.43 -7.57
CA ALA A 53 0.83 -9.09 -6.36
C ALA A 53 -0.32 -10.05 -6.09
N LEU A 54 -1.07 -10.41 -7.12
CA LEU A 54 -2.18 -11.33 -6.97
C LEU A 54 -1.69 -12.69 -6.49
N GLY A 55 -0.55 -13.12 -6.98
CA GLY A 55 0.05 -14.37 -6.52
C GLY A 55 0.31 -14.36 -5.02
N TYR A 56 0.83 -13.23 -4.50
CA TYR A 56 1.04 -13.11 -3.06
C TYR A 56 -0.28 -13.09 -2.29
N LEU A 57 -1.27 -12.38 -2.82
CA LEU A 57 -2.57 -12.28 -2.15
C LEU A 57 -3.25 -13.65 -2.03
N LEU A 58 -2.98 -14.54 -2.95
CA LEU A 58 -3.57 -15.87 -2.91
C LEU A 58 -2.91 -16.78 -1.87
N THR A 59 -1.70 -16.46 -1.43
CA THR A 59 -0.95 -17.35 -0.56
C THR A 59 -0.64 -16.76 0.80
N GLN A 60 -0.82 -15.45 0.98
CA GLN A 60 -0.51 -14.77 2.23
C GLN A 60 -1.60 -13.78 2.55
N ARG A 61 -1.68 -13.38 3.81
CA ARG A 61 -2.63 -12.36 4.23
C ARG A 61 -1.89 -11.07 4.45
N PHE A 62 -2.52 -9.98 4.04
CA PHE A 62 -1.96 -8.64 4.19
C PHE A 62 -2.99 -7.75 4.86
N ASP A 63 -2.51 -6.82 5.67
CA ASP A 63 -3.37 -5.84 6.29
C ASP A 63 -3.67 -4.69 5.33
N ILE A 64 -2.70 -4.37 4.47
CA ILE A 64 -2.83 -3.26 3.53
C ILE A 64 -2.25 -3.66 2.19
N LEU A 65 -2.99 -3.37 1.13
CA LEU A 65 -2.49 -3.40 -0.24
C LEU A 65 -2.24 -1.96 -0.65
N LEU A 66 -1.00 -1.64 -0.98
CA LEU A 66 -0.60 -0.31 -1.42
C LEU A 66 -0.15 -0.44 -2.86
N THR A 67 -0.92 0.07 -3.81
CA THR A 67 -0.66 -0.16 -5.22
C THR A 67 -0.68 1.10 -6.05
N ASP A 68 0.28 1.20 -6.96
CA ASP A 68 0.19 2.17 -8.04
C ASP A 68 -0.94 1.73 -8.96
N LEU A 69 -1.57 2.67 -9.62
CA LEU A 69 -2.63 2.36 -10.57
C LEU A 69 -2.10 2.15 -11.99
N ARG A 70 -0.98 2.76 -12.35
CA ARG A 70 -0.44 2.65 -13.70
C ARG A 70 0.77 1.74 -13.72
N MET A 71 0.57 0.51 -14.15
CA MET A 71 1.62 -0.49 -14.23
C MET A 71 1.40 -1.38 -15.45
N PRO A 72 2.46 -2.00 -15.98
CA PRO A 72 2.29 -2.95 -17.09
C PRO A 72 1.72 -4.27 -16.59
N VAL A 73 1.35 -5.11 -17.50
CA VAL A 73 0.85 -6.46 -17.31
C VAL A 73 -0.54 -6.44 -16.67
N MET A 74 -0.62 -6.22 -15.38
CA MET A 74 -1.89 -6.03 -14.69
C MET A 74 -1.75 -4.76 -13.88
N ASP A 75 -2.51 -3.73 -14.23
CA ASP A 75 -2.44 -2.45 -13.54
C ASP A 75 -3.20 -2.48 -12.23
N GLY A 76 -3.14 -1.37 -11.51
CA GLY A 76 -3.77 -1.31 -10.20
C GLY A 76 -5.28 -1.38 -10.23
N PHE A 77 -5.91 -0.89 -11.31
CA PHE A 77 -7.36 -1.00 -11.45
C PHE A 77 -7.77 -2.47 -11.55
N GLN A 78 -7.07 -3.20 -12.39
CA GLN A 78 -7.34 -4.62 -12.56
C GLN A 78 -7.03 -5.40 -11.29
N LEU A 79 -5.96 -5.01 -10.59
CA LEU A 79 -5.59 -5.66 -9.34
C LEU A 79 -6.68 -5.46 -8.28
N VAL A 80 -7.18 -4.23 -8.14
CA VAL A 80 -8.25 -3.96 -7.17
C VAL A 80 -9.49 -4.77 -7.50
N ASP A 81 -9.84 -4.85 -8.79
CA ASP A 81 -10.98 -5.63 -9.22
C ASP A 81 -10.82 -7.11 -8.87
N GLN A 82 -9.64 -7.66 -9.12
CA GLN A 82 -9.37 -9.05 -8.77
C GLN A 82 -9.39 -9.25 -7.25
N CYS A 83 -8.89 -8.26 -6.52
CA CYS A 83 -8.87 -8.32 -5.07
C CYS A 83 -10.29 -8.40 -4.50
N MET A 84 -11.22 -7.66 -5.07
CA MET A 84 -12.60 -7.68 -4.63
C MET A 84 -13.29 -9.02 -4.88
N LYS A 85 -12.73 -9.83 -5.78
CA LYS A 85 -13.26 -11.16 -6.07
C LYS A 85 -12.67 -12.25 -5.19
N LEU A 86 -11.67 -11.92 -4.37
CA LEU A 86 -11.09 -12.88 -3.46
C LEU A 86 -12.04 -13.17 -2.30
N PRO A 87 -11.94 -14.35 -1.69
CA PRO A 87 -12.66 -14.57 -0.44
C PRO A 87 -12.29 -13.51 0.57
N GLN A 88 -13.22 -13.16 1.44
CA GLN A 88 -13.00 -12.12 2.41
C GLN A 88 -11.77 -12.38 3.27
N SER A 89 -11.48 -13.64 3.54
CA SER A 89 -10.33 -14.01 4.36
C SER A 89 -9.00 -13.68 3.69
N HIS A 90 -8.99 -13.49 2.37
CA HIS A 90 -7.77 -13.17 1.62
C HIS A 90 -7.74 -11.71 1.15
N ARG A 91 -8.83 -11.00 1.37
CA ARG A 91 -8.93 -9.62 0.90
C ARG A 91 -8.32 -8.70 1.94
N PRO A 92 -7.33 -7.87 1.59
CA PRO A 92 -6.77 -6.93 2.56
C PRO A 92 -7.87 -6.01 3.08
N PRO A 93 -7.94 -5.77 4.38
CA PRO A 93 -8.96 -4.86 4.91
C PRO A 93 -8.80 -3.42 4.46
N ARG A 94 -7.59 -3.04 4.03
CA ARG A 94 -7.37 -1.69 3.52
C ARG A 94 -6.65 -1.75 2.19
N ILE A 95 -7.09 -0.94 1.25
CA ILE A 95 -6.44 -0.80 -0.05
C ILE A 95 -6.17 0.68 -0.26
N ILE A 96 -4.93 1.02 -0.57
CA ILE A 96 -4.51 2.38 -0.85
C ILE A 96 -3.99 2.42 -2.27
N ALA A 97 -4.63 3.19 -3.13
CA ALA A 97 -4.24 3.35 -4.51
C ALA A 97 -3.49 4.66 -4.70
N ILE A 98 -2.41 4.61 -5.45
CA ILE A 98 -1.56 5.77 -5.68
C ILE A 98 -1.52 6.06 -7.18
N SER A 99 -1.66 7.32 -7.56
CA SER A 99 -1.60 7.69 -8.97
C SER A 99 -1.07 9.10 -9.15
N GLY A 100 -0.33 9.31 -10.24
CA GLY A 100 0.13 10.64 -10.64
C GLY A 100 -0.94 11.44 -11.36
N GLU A 101 -2.05 10.81 -11.70
CA GLU A 101 -3.16 11.47 -12.36
C GLU A 101 -4.38 11.36 -11.49
N TYR A 102 -5.34 12.26 -11.70
CA TYR A 102 -6.53 12.21 -10.90
C TYR A 102 -7.46 11.13 -11.44
N GLU A 103 -7.42 9.99 -10.80
CA GLU A 103 -8.21 8.84 -11.23
C GLU A 103 -9.11 8.31 -10.12
N ALA A 104 -9.28 9.09 -9.08
CA ALA A 104 -10.07 8.64 -7.94
C ALA A 104 -11.50 8.26 -8.35
N GLY A 105 -12.05 8.92 -9.35
CA GLY A 105 -13.38 8.61 -9.81
C GLY A 105 -13.53 7.22 -10.41
N ALA A 106 -12.43 6.67 -10.93
CA ALA A 106 -12.47 5.35 -11.55
C ALA A 106 -12.59 4.24 -10.50
N LEU A 107 -12.34 4.56 -9.24
CA LEU A 107 -12.48 3.61 -8.14
C LEU A 107 -13.72 3.90 -7.30
N ARG A 108 -14.61 4.72 -7.81
CA ARG A 108 -15.80 5.09 -7.06
C ARG A 108 -16.61 3.85 -6.72
N GLY A 109 -17.07 3.80 -5.50
CA GLY A 109 -17.85 2.66 -5.03
C GLY A 109 -17.01 1.51 -4.51
N GLN A 110 -15.68 1.59 -4.63
CA GLN A 110 -14.79 0.59 -4.10
C GLN A 110 -14.25 1.06 -2.76
N PRO A 111 -14.01 0.15 -1.80
CA PRO A 111 -13.48 0.54 -0.49
C PRO A 111 -11.98 0.78 -0.56
N VAL A 112 -11.58 1.82 -1.28
CA VAL A 112 -10.19 2.12 -1.58
C VAL A 112 -9.88 3.54 -1.17
N GLN A 113 -8.81 3.73 -0.41
CA GLN A 113 -8.27 5.05 -0.12
C GLN A 113 -7.38 5.47 -1.29
N PHE A 114 -7.31 6.75 -1.55
CA PHE A 114 -6.57 7.24 -2.71
C PHE A 114 -5.53 8.26 -2.29
N MET A 115 -4.34 8.15 -2.85
CA MET A 115 -3.27 9.11 -2.63
C MET A 115 -2.71 9.56 -3.97
N ALA A 116 -2.66 10.87 -4.19
CA ALA A 116 -2.15 11.43 -5.43
C ALA A 116 -0.64 11.61 -5.37
N LYS A 117 0.02 11.39 -6.50
CA LYS A 117 1.44 11.72 -6.65
C LYS A 117 1.56 13.16 -7.12
N PRO A 118 2.61 13.85 -6.76
CA PRO A 118 3.66 13.42 -5.83
C PRO A 118 3.15 13.48 -4.40
N PHE A 119 3.67 12.63 -3.55
CA PHE A 119 3.27 12.65 -2.15
C PHE A 119 4.53 12.67 -1.29
N GLU A 120 4.36 13.17 -0.07
CA GLU A 120 5.44 13.11 0.89
C GLU A 120 5.35 11.81 1.65
N LEU A 121 6.50 11.29 2.01
CA LEU A 121 6.52 10.02 2.69
C LEU A 121 5.78 10.05 4.00
N ASN A 122 5.92 11.13 4.77
CA ASN A 122 5.21 11.22 6.03
C ASN A 122 3.70 11.18 5.84
N THR A 123 3.20 11.75 4.75
CA THR A 123 1.78 11.67 4.43
C THR A 123 1.37 10.22 4.18
N LEU A 124 2.20 9.49 3.46
CA LEU A 124 1.92 8.07 3.21
C LEU A 124 1.95 7.27 4.52
N LEU A 125 2.94 7.52 5.37
CA LEU A 125 3.03 6.81 6.65
C LEU A 125 1.84 7.14 7.56
N ASP A 126 1.39 8.38 7.55
CA ASP A 126 0.21 8.77 8.31
C ASP A 126 -1.03 8.02 7.82
N MET A 127 -1.17 7.88 6.51
CA MET A 127 -2.31 7.17 5.96
C MET A 127 -2.24 5.69 6.33
N ILE A 128 -1.07 5.08 6.27
CA ILE A 128 -0.89 3.69 6.63
C ILE A 128 -1.20 3.47 8.12
N GLY A 129 -0.71 4.35 8.96
CA GLY A 129 -0.90 4.21 10.41
C GLY A 129 -2.23 4.70 10.92
N GLY A 130 -2.97 5.41 10.09
CA GLY A 130 -4.23 6.00 10.50
C GLY A 130 -5.39 5.03 10.40
N LYS A 131 -6.55 5.55 10.69
CA LYS A 131 -7.77 4.76 10.60
C LYS A 131 -8.34 4.89 9.21
N PRO A 132 -8.95 3.85 8.71
CA PRO A 132 -9.65 3.97 7.43
C PRO A 132 -10.79 4.96 7.57
N ASN A 133 -11.04 5.69 6.54
CA ASN A 133 -12.15 6.62 6.53
C ASN A 133 -13.42 5.99 6.04
#